data_5e3bc35053141e69e831473e23ec72a4
#
_entry.id   5e3bc35053141e69e831473e23ec72a4
#
_cell.length_a   1.000
_cell.length_b   1.000
_cell.length_c   1.000
_cell.angle_alpha   90.00
_cell.angle_beta   90.00
_cell.angle_gamma   90.00
#
_symmetry.space_group_name_H-M   'P 1'
#
loop_
_entity.id
_entity.type
_entity.pdbx_description
1 polymer ?
#
loop_
_entity_poly.entity_id
_entity_poly.type
_entity_poly.pdbx_seq_one_letter_code
_entity_poly.pdbx_strand_id
1 'polypeptide(L)'
;NIFFPTLEKEGITTIIDLGDTFDNRKSMDYNTFNRVDANYFRRLVDYDVHMLLGNHCTYYKNTNAINSPELLLEKYSNITIYSEPKNVKLGSKKFLMMPWINSGNREQCLEYINKGESEIMCGHLECDGFEVTPGMHFEGGFKVSDFKKFKRVWSGHFHHKSKHGNVQYLSLIHISEPTRPIR
;
A
#
# COMPACT_ATOMS: atom_id res chain seq x y z
N ASN A 1 -0.72 -21.23 5.75
CA ASN A 1 -0.89 -20.02 4.97
C ASN A 1 -2.33 -19.95 4.45
N ILE A 2 -3.11 -18.97 4.88
CA ILE A 2 -4.53 -18.82 4.53
C ILE A 2 -4.74 -17.85 3.34
N PHE A 3 -3.73 -17.07 2.96
CA PHE A 3 -3.83 -15.99 1.97
C PHE A 3 -4.25 -16.53 0.59
N PHE A 4 -3.43 -17.36 -0.05
CA PHE A 4 -3.75 -17.87 -1.38
C PHE A 4 -5.03 -18.73 -1.43
N PRO A 5 -5.25 -19.66 -0.48
CA PRO A 5 -6.53 -20.39 -0.45
C PRO A 5 -7.76 -19.48 -0.31
N THR A 6 -7.63 -18.33 0.37
CA THR A 6 -8.72 -17.36 0.46
C THR A 6 -8.93 -16.65 -0.87
N LEU A 7 -7.88 -16.23 -1.57
CA LEU A 7 -8.00 -15.61 -2.90
C LEU A 7 -8.69 -16.55 -3.88
N GLU A 8 -8.27 -17.82 -3.92
CA GLU A 8 -8.85 -18.86 -4.79
C GLU A 8 -10.33 -19.09 -4.47
N LYS A 9 -10.66 -19.28 -3.18
CA LYS A 9 -12.03 -19.51 -2.72
C LYS A 9 -12.98 -18.37 -3.06
N GLU A 10 -12.53 -17.13 -2.90
CA GLU A 10 -13.34 -15.93 -3.14
C GLU A 10 -13.28 -15.45 -4.60
N GLY A 11 -12.52 -16.15 -5.47
CA GLY A 11 -12.36 -15.78 -6.89
C GLY A 11 -11.69 -14.42 -7.10
N ILE A 12 -10.78 -14.04 -6.21
CA ILE A 12 -10.08 -12.76 -6.28
C ILE A 12 -8.97 -12.86 -7.32
N THR A 13 -8.93 -11.93 -8.26
CA THR A 13 -7.93 -11.86 -9.34
C THR A 13 -7.07 -10.60 -9.29
N THR A 14 -7.48 -9.58 -8.53
CA THR A 14 -6.78 -8.30 -8.40
C THR A 14 -6.38 -8.07 -6.95
N ILE A 15 -5.12 -7.72 -6.72
CA ILE A 15 -4.55 -7.49 -5.39
C ILE A 15 -3.99 -6.07 -5.34
N ILE A 16 -4.26 -5.35 -4.27
CA ILE A 16 -3.63 -4.06 -3.99
C ILE A 16 -2.75 -4.23 -2.75
N ASP A 17 -1.44 -4.08 -2.92
CA ASP A 17 -0.44 -4.02 -1.86
C ASP A 17 -0.23 -2.56 -1.45
N LEU A 18 -0.44 -2.25 -0.19
CA LEU A 18 -0.40 -0.88 0.33
C LEU A 18 1.00 -0.42 0.77
N GLY A 19 2.04 -1.13 0.33
CA GLY A 19 3.44 -0.77 0.57
C GLY A 19 4.10 -1.50 1.73
N ASP A 20 5.40 -1.25 1.87
CA ASP A 20 6.29 -1.92 2.83
C ASP A 20 6.36 -3.44 2.68
N THR A 21 6.27 -3.92 1.44
CA THR A 21 6.48 -5.33 1.07
C THR A 21 7.88 -5.82 1.48
N PHE A 22 8.85 -4.93 1.51
CA PHE A 22 10.21 -5.17 2.01
C PHE A 22 10.48 -4.29 3.22
N ASP A 23 11.03 -4.89 4.29
CA ASP A 23 11.24 -4.22 5.58
C ASP A 23 12.49 -3.33 5.64
N ASN A 24 13.50 -3.58 4.81
CA ASN A 24 14.79 -2.89 4.90
C ASN A 24 15.08 -2.05 3.64
N ARG A 25 15.37 -0.76 3.85
CA ARG A 25 15.66 0.21 2.78
C ARG A 25 16.90 -0.10 1.95
N LYS A 26 17.94 -0.69 2.56
CA LYS A 26 19.30 -0.71 2.01
C LYS A 26 19.84 -2.08 1.69
N SER A 27 19.23 -3.12 2.23
CA SER A 27 19.75 -4.48 2.08
C SER A 27 18.64 -5.52 2.07
N MET A 28 18.88 -6.60 1.35
CA MET A 28 18.06 -7.79 1.34
C MET A 28 19.00 -9.00 1.43
N ASP A 29 18.72 -9.88 2.37
CA ASP A 29 19.39 -11.18 2.42
C ASP A 29 18.93 -12.06 1.27
N TYR A 30 19.87 -12.61 0.49
CA TYR A 30 19.58 -13.38 -0.72
C TYR A 30 18.77 -14.65 -0.44
N ASN A 31 19.01 -15.33 0.68
CA ASN A 31 18.24 -16.52 1.04
C ASN A 31 16.81 -16.15 1.42
N THR A 32 16.64 -15.07 2.15
CA THR A 32 15.32 -14.51 2.48
C THR A 32 14.58 -14.13 1.22
N PHE A 33 15.22 -13.40 0.29
CA PHE A 33 14.59 -13.04 -0.98
C PHE A 33 14.20 -14.27 -1.80
N ASN A 34 15.08 -15.25 -1.95
CA ASN A 34 14.79 -16.48 -2.68
C ASN A 34 13.59 -17.24 -2.09
N ARG A 35 13.45 -17.27 -0.77
CA ARG A 35 12.29 -17.88 -0.09
C ARG A 35 10.99 -17.10 -0.32
N VAL A 36 11.04 -15.77 -0.25
CA VAL A 36 9.88 -14.90 -0.52
C VAL A 36 9.49 -14.99 -1.98
N ASP A 37 10.45 -14.95 -2.89
CA ASP A 37 10.23 -15.12 -4.33
C ASP A 37 9.49 -16.44 -4.63
N ALA A 38 10.00 -17.56 -4.11
CA ALA A 38 9.42 -18.87 -4.34
C ALA A 38 8.03 -19.08 -3.71
N ASN A 39 7.80 -18.53 -2.51
CA ASN A 39 6.59 -18.82 -1.73
C ASN A 39 5.51 -17.73 -1.85
N TYR A 40 5.85 -16.57 -2.40
CA TYR A 40 4.92 -15.45 -2.54
C TYR A 40 4.88 -14.92 -3.97
N PHE A 41 5.95 -14.30 -4.50
CA PHE A 41 5.89 -13.62 -5.79
C PHE A 41 5.59 -14.55 -6.97
N ARG A 42 6.20 -15.73 -7.04
CA ARG A 42 5.90 -16.73 -8.09
C ARG A 42 4.45 -17.24 -8.04
N ARG A 43 3.83 -17.21 -6.87
CA ARG A 43 2.42 -17.60 -6.72
C ARG A 43 1.44 -16.50 -7.09
N LEU A 44 1.93 -15.27 -7.24
CA LEU A 44 1.12 -14.13 -7.69
C LEU A 44 0.99 -14.04 -9.21
N VAL A 45 1.65 -14.90 -9.97
CA VAL A 45 1.75 -14.79 -11.45
C VAL A 45 0.39 -14.72 -12.16
N ASP A 46 -0.63 -15.35 -11.60
CA ASP A 46 -1.99 -15.38 -12.15
C ASP A 46 -2.90 -14.24 -11.63
N TYR A 47 -2.34 -13.33 -10.83
CA TYR A 47 -3.06 -12.19 -10.25
C TYR A 47 -2.58 -10.89 -10.88
N ASP A 48 -3.50 -9.94 -11.04
CA ASP A 48 -3.17 -8.54 -11.37
C ASP A 48 -2.83 -7.80 -10.08
N VAL A 49 -1.56 -7.47 -9.88
CA VAL A 49 -1.04 -6.92 -8.63
C VAL A 49 -0.68 -5.46 -8.78
N HIS A 50 -1.27 -4.63 -7.94
CA HIS A 50 -1.00 -3.20 -7.83
C HIS A 50 -0.26 -2.92 -6.53
N MET A 51 1.03 -2.56 -6.60
CA MET A 51 1.90 -2.41 -5.43
C MET A 51 2.30 -0.94 -5.24
N LEU A 52 2.02 -0.39 -4.07
CA LEU A 52 2.48 0.93 -3.68
C LEU A 52 3.90 0.86 -3.08
N LEU A 53 4.67 1.91 -3.26
CA LEU A 53 5.88 2.07 -2.46
C LEU A 53 5.54 2.55 -1.06
N GLY A 54 6.05 1.82 -0.06
CA GLY A 54 6.08 2.28 1.32
C GLY A 54 7.42 2.90 1.68
N ASN A 55 7.52 3.46 2.87
CA ASN A 55 8.73 4.14 3.31
C ASN A 55 9.93 3.20 3.55
N HIS A 56 9.70 1.92 3.83
CA HIS A 56 10.76 0.90 3.94
C HIS A 56 11.26 0.38 2.59
N CYS A 57 10.52 0.61 1.51
CA CYS A 57 10.91 0.17 0.17
C CYS A 57 11.86 1.12 -0.54
N THR A 58 12.03 2.38 -0.09
CA THR A 58 12.84 3.39 -0.75
C THR A 58 14.23 3.50 -0.13
N TYR A 59 15.28 3.60 -0.95
CA TYR A 59 16.67 3.73 -0.46
C TYR A 59 16.89 5.05 0.28
N TYR A 60 16.47 6.17 -0.30
CA TYR A 60 16.54 7.49 0.29
C TYR A 60 15.21 7.89 0.95
N LYS A 61 15.28 8.73 1.99
CA LYS A 61 14.08 9.21 2.70
C LYS A 61 13.33 10.32 1.98
N ASN A 62 13.92 10.92 0.97
CA ASN A 62 13.41 12.12 0.28
C ASN A 62 13.06 11.90 -1.18
N THR A 63 13.14 10.66 -1.67
CA THR A 63 12.78 10.31 -3.06
C THR A 63 12.42 8.83 -3.19
N ASN A 64 11.57 8.52 -4.14
CA ASN A 64 11.18 7.15 -4.53
C ASN A 64 12.01 6.58 -5.69
N ALA A 65 12.99 7.34 -6.21
CA ALA A 65 13.71 7.00 -7.44
C ALA A 65 14.51 5.70 -7.38
N ILE A 66 15.01 5.30 -6.19
CA ILE A 66 15.66 4.01 -6.00
C ILE A 66 14.85 3.25 -4.96
N ASN A 67 14.23 2.16 -5.37
CA ASN A 67 13.36 1.37 -4.51
C ASN A 67 13.50 -0.13 -4.76
N SER A 68 13.30 -0.92 -3.73
CA SER A 68 13.47 -2.37 -3.81
C SER A 68 12.43 -3.08 -4.68
N PRO A 69 11.13 -2.70 -4.73
CA PRO A 69 10.18 -3.37 -5.60
C PRO A 69 10.55 -3.27 -7.09
N GLU A 70 10.85 -2.07 -7.62
CA GLU A 70 11.25 -1.91 -9.02
C GLU A 70 12.52 -2.70 -9.36
N LEU A 71 13.51 -2.72 -8.46
CA LEU A 71 14.76 -3.45 -8.67
C LEU A 71 14.61 -4.97 -8.60
N LEU A 72 13.77 -5.48 -7.71
CA LEU A 72 13.71 -6.92 -7.42
C LEU A 72 12.57 -7.64 -8.14
N LEU A 73 11.53 -6.92 -8.54
CA LEU A 73 10.32 -7.50 -9.11
C LEU A 73 10.12 -7.17 -10.61
N GLU A 74 11.08 -6.54 -11.28
CA GLU A 74 11.04 -6.20 -12.72
C GLU A 74 10.65 -7.39 -13.62
N LYS A 75 11.05 -8.59 -13.22
CA LYS A 75 10.74 -9.83 -13.96
C LYS A 75 9.25 -10.21 -13.95
N TYR A 76 8.43 -9.60 -13.07
CA TYR A 76 7.02 -9.92 -12.92
C TYR A 76 6.14 -8.90 -13.64
N SER A 77 5.75 -9.21 -14.90
CA SER A 77 4.93 -8.32 -15.73
C SER A 77 3.49 -8.12 -15.22
N ASN A 78 3.04 -8.99 -14.31
CA ASN A 78 1.73 -8.92 -13.65
C ASN A 78 1.74 -8.02 -12.40
N ILE A 79 2.89 -7.47 -11.98
CA ILE A 79 3.02 -6.57 -10.84
C ILE A 79 3.25 -5.15 -11.35
N THR A 80 2.27 -4.28 -11.15
CA THR A 80 2.41 -2.86 -11.44
C THR A 80 2.84 -2.12 -10.16
N ILE A 81 4.03 -1.51 -10.19
CA ILE A 81 4.57 -0.76 -9.06
C ILE A 81 4.27 0.73 -9.24
N TYR A 82 3.78 1.36 -8.18
CA TYR A 82 3.47 2.79 -8.15
C TYR A 82 4.52 3.51 -7.31
N SER A 83 5.54 4.06 -7.95
CA SER A 83 6.55 4.95 -7.36
C SER A 83 6.13 6.42 -7.35
N GLU A 84 5.13 6.75 -8.18
CA GLU A 84 4.49 8.06 -8.27
C GLU A 84 2.97 7.95 -8.15
N PRO A 85 2.27 9.05 -7.76
CA PRO A 85 0.82 9.04 -7.68
C PRO A 85 0.19 8.82 -9.06
N LYS A 86 -0.81 7.94 -9.13
CA LYS A 86 -1.48 7.60 -10.40
C LYS A 86 -2.96 7.30 -10.21
N ASN A 87 -3.80 7.89 -11.08
CA ASN A 87 -5.19 7.49 -11.18
C ASN A 87 -5.30 6.23 -12.06
N VAL A 88 -5.99 5.20 -11.57
CA VAL A 88 -6.21 3.95 -12.28
C VAL A 88 -7.66 3.55 -12.21
N LYS A 89 -8.12 2.77 -13.20
CA LYS A 89 -9.45 2.18 -13.21
C LYS A 89 -9.32 0.68 -13.00
N LEU A 90 -9.86 0.18 -11.89
CA LEU A 90 -9.93 -1.25 -11.58
C LEU A 90 -11.41 -1.65 -11.57
N GLY A 91 -11.78 -2.51 -12.50
CA GLY A 91 -13.18 -2.83 -12.74
C GLY A 91 -13.98 -1.56 -13.08
N SER A 92 -15.05 -1.31 -12.32
CA SER A 92 -15.92 -0.11 -12.50
C SER A 92 -15.50 1.10 -11.67
N LYS A 93 -14.46 0.99 -10.83
CA LYS A 93 -14.06 2.03 -9.87
C LYS A 93 -12.79 2.74 -10.29
N LYS A 94 -12.72 4.05 -9.98
CA LYS A 94 -11.50 4.86 -10.13
C LYS A 94 -10.77 4.93 -8.79
N PHE A 95 -9.50 4.58 -8.80
CA PHE A 95 -8.60 4.61 -7.64
C PHE A 95 -7.49 5.63 -7.86
N LEU A 96 -7.11 6.32 -6.81
CA LEU A 96 -5.83 7.01 -6.74
C LEU A 96 -4.86 6.11 -5.99
N MET A 97 -3.82 5.65 -6.68
CA MET A 97 -2.68 4.94 -6.11
C MET A 97 -1.66 5.97 -5.64
N MET A 98 -1.46 6.05 -4.32
CA MET A 98 -0.63 7.05 -3.68
C MET A 98 0.54 6.38 -2.96
N PRO A 99 1.78 6.42 -3.50
CA PRO A 99 2.95 5.89 -2.83
C PRO A 99 3.29 6.70 -1.59
N TRP A 100 4.30 6.26 -0.84
CA TRP A 100 4.84 7.04 0.28
C TRP A 100 5.20 8.46 -0.16
N ILE A 101 4.69 9.43 0.59
CA ILE A 101 4.86 10.85 0.33
C ILE A 101 6.09 11.35 1.09
N ASN A 102 7.05 11.88 0.36
CA ASN A 102 8.28 12.45 0.90
C ASN A 102 8.51 13.87 0.36
N SER A 103 9.60 14.52 0.76
CA SER A 103 9.86 15.91 0.34
C SER A 103 10.06 16.08 -1.17
N GLY A 104 10.50 15.03 -1.87
CA GLY A 104 10.74 15.09 -3.31
C GLY A 104 9.49 14.96 -4.19
N ASN A 105 8.42 14.34 -3.67
CA ASN A 105 7.19 14.11 -4.43
C ASN A 105 5.95 14.80 -3.83
N ARG A 106 6.11 15.53 -2.73
CA ARG A 106 4.98 16.10 -1.97
C ARG A 106 4.07 17.00 -2.80
N GLU A 107 4.63 17.87 -3.60
CA GLU A 107 3.84 18.82 -4.42
C GLU A 107 2.98 18.07 -5.43
N GLN A 108 3.56 17.13 -6.15
CA GLN A 108 2.85 16.26 -7.10
C GLN A 108 1.76 15.46 -6.40
N CYS A 109 2.05 14.86 -5.25
CA CYS A 109 1.06 14.11 -4.48
C CYS A 109 -0.13 14.96 -4.03
N LEU A 110 0.14 16.19 -3.55
CA LEU A 110 -0.90 17.14 -3.16
C LEU A 110 -1.76 17.58 -4.37
N GLU A 111 -1.16 17.74 -5.55
CA GLU A 111 -1.90 18.01 -6.76
C GLU A 111 -2.89 16.89 -7.09
N TYR A 112 -2.47 15.62 -7.04
CA TYR A 112 -3.36 14.47 -7.25
C TYR A 112 -4.44 14.36 -6.17
N ILE A 113 -4.11 14.61 -4.90
CA ILE A 113 -5.09 14.67 -3.81
C ILE A 113 -6.14 15.74 -4.09
N ASN A 114 -5.76 16.91 -4.54
CA ASN A 114 -6.68 18.04 -4.71
C ASN A 114 -7.47 18.01 -6.02
N LYS A 115 -6.84 17.63 -7.13
CA LYS A 115 -7.41 17.71 -8.48
C LYS A 115 -7.90 16.37 -9.04
N GLY A 116 -7.50 15.23 -8.46
CA GLY A 116 -7.82 13.90 -8.96
C GLY A 116 -9.35 13.61 -8.94
N GLU A 117 -9.81 12.79 -9.88
CA GLU A 117 -11.22 12.41 -10.06
C GLU A 117 -11.59 11.07 -9.41
N SER A 118 -10.65 10.44 -8.70
CA SER A 118 -10.85 9.13 -8.09
C SER A 118 -11.75 9.22 -6.86
N GLU A 119 -12.62 8.24 -6.71
CA GLU A 119 -13.51 8.12 -5.55
C GLU A 119 -12.85 7.43 -4.36
N ILE A 120 -11.86 6.57 -4.63
CA ILE A 120 -11.15 5.77 -3.64
C ILE A 120 -9.68 6.09 -3.75
N MET A 121 -9.01 6.21 -2.61
CA MET A 121 -7.55 6.31 -2.56
C MET A 121 -6.99 5.11 -1.82
N CYS A 122 -5.94 4.52 -2.38
CA CYS A 122 -5.07 3.55 -1.73
C CYS A 122 -3.72 4.22 -1.51
N GLY A 123 -3.21 4.23 -0.29
CA GLY A 123 -2.01 4.97 0.04
C GLY A 123 -1.12 4.30 1.07
N HIS A 124 0.11 4.81 1.18
CA HIS A 124 1.03 4.54 2.28
C HIS A 124 1.29 5.84 3.01
N LEU A 125 0.39 6.17 3.94
CA LEU A 125 0.22 7.52 4.47
C LEU A 125 0.63 7.62 5.93
N GLU A 126 1.07 8.82 6.33
CA GLU A 126 1.23 9.23 7.73
C GLU A 126 0.11 10.21 8.08
N CYS A 127 -0.86 9.76 8.88
CA CYS A 127 -2.02 10.58 9.26
C CYS A 127 -2.05 10.89 10.74
N ASP A 128 -2.32 12.16 11.05
CA ASP A 128 -2.47 12.69 12.39
C ASP A 128 -3.59 12.00 13.17
N GLY A 129 -3.35 11.72 14.45
CA GLY A 129 -4.31 11.15 15.38
C GLY A 129 -4.56 9.65 15.25
N PHE A 130 -3.87 8.95 14.35
CA PHE A 130 -3.98 7.48 14.25
C PHE A 130 -3.00 6.78 15.18
N GLU A 131 -3.41 5.62 15.69
CA GLU A 131 -2.63 4.81 16.62
C GLU A 131 -1.48 4.09 15.89
N VAL A 132 -0.26 4.33 16.35
CA VAL A 132 0.97 3.66 15.84
C VAL A 132 1.23 2.37 16.61
N THR A 133 1.16 2.46 17.92
CA THR A 133 1.21 1.34 18.87
C THR A 133 0.14 1.53 19.93
N PRO A 134 -0.30 0.49 20.67
CA PRO A 134 -1.35 0.63 21.68
C PRO A 134 -1.14 1.82 22.62
N GLY A 135 -2.05 2.78 22.58
CA GLY A 135 -2.02 3.99 23.39
C GLY A 135 -1.14 5.12 22.87
N MET A 136 -0.40 4.95 21.78
CA MET A 136 0.45 5.99 21.18
C MET A 136 -0.13 6.43 19.83
N HIS A 137 -0.53 7.70 19.74
CA HIS A 137 -1.04 8.29 18.52
C HIS A 137 0.04 9.10 17.80
N PHE A 138 0.03 9.02 16.47
CA PHE A 138 0.91 9.80 15.63
C PHE A 138 0.47 11.26 15.62
N GLU A 139 1.42 12.17 15.83
CA GLU A 139 1.18 13.60 15.75
C GLU A 139 1.87 14.16 14.49
N GLY A 140 1.13 14.86 13.66
CA GLY A 140 1.63 15.42 12.40
C GLY A 140 1.14 14.65 11.16
N GLY A 141 1.81 14.87 10.02
CA GLY A 141 1.38 14.28 8.75
C GLY A 141 0.11 14.92 8.18
N PHE A 142 -0.72 14.09 7.56
CA PHE A 142 -1.98 14.52 6.95
C PHE A 142 -3.13 14.45 7.94
N LYS A 143 -4.05 15.40 7.87
CA LYS A 143 -5.32 15.33 8.61
C LYS A 143 -6.36 14.55 7.81
N VAL A 144 -7.27 13.88 8.49
CA VAL A 144 -8.40 13.19 7.84
C VAL A 144 -9.19 14.13 6.93
N SER A 145 -9.29 15.42 7.31
CA SER A 145 -9.94 16.46 6.52
C SER A 145 -9.33 16.69 5.14
N ASP A 146 -8.03 16.38 4.96
CA ASP A 146 -7.34 16.58 3.69
C ASP A 146 -7.84 15.58 2.62
N PHE A 147 -8.44 14.49 3.07
CA PHE A 147 -8.98 13.43 2.22
C PHE A 147 -10.50 13.43 2.08
N LYS A 148 -11.19 14.49 2.52
CA LYS A 148 -12.67 14.57 2.55
C LYS A 148 -13.37 14.35 1.21
N LYS A 149 -12.66 14.57 0.09
CA LYS A 149 -13.25 14.37 -1.25
C LYS A 149 -13.35 12.89 -1.64
N PHE A 150 -12.52 12.03 -1.05
CA PHE A 150 -12.58 10.59 -1.32
C PHE A 150 -13.70 9.95 -0.51
N LYS A 151 -14.43 9.02 -1.13
CA LYS A 151 -15.42 8.21 -0.40
C LYS A 151 -14.77 7.27 0.60
N ARG A 152 -13.57 6.77 0.26
CA ARG A 152 -12.77 5.86 1.08
C ARG A 152 -11.29 6.09 0.82
N VAL A 153 -10.51 6.01 1.89
CA VAL A 153 -9.04 5.99 1.84
C VAL A 153 -8.58 4.76 2.63
N TRP A 154 -7.87 3.88 1.95
CA TRP A 154 -7.22 2.73 2.56
C TRP A 154 -5.72 2.97 2.61
N SER A 155 -5.12 2.80 3.78
CA SER A 155 -3.70 3.04 3.98
C SER A 155 -3.00 1.84 4.62
N GLY A 156 -1.76 1.59 4.15
CA GLY A 156 -0.71 0.89 4.88
C GLY A 156 0.01 1.84 5.85
N HIS A 157 1.21 1.51 6.25
CA HIS A 157 2.13 2.19 7.15
C HIS A 157 1.90 1.91 8.64
N PHE A 158 0.78 2.31 9.23
CA PHE A 158 0.50 1.95 10.64
C PHE A 158 -0.05 0.53 10.73
N HIS A 159 0.51 -0.26 11.65
CA HIS A 159 0.25 -1.70 11.74
C HIS A 159 -1.05 -2.03 12.48
N HIS A 160 -1.65 -1.06 13.16
CA HIS A 160 -2.93 -1.24 13.85
C HIS A 160 -4.11 -0.90 12.95
N LYS A 161 -5.09 -1.81 12.92
CA LYS A 161 -6.35 -1.54 12.23
C LYS A 161 -7.08 -0.42 12.96
N SER A 162 -7.24 0.69 12.28
CA SER A 162 -7.92 1.87 12.84
C SER A 162 -8.68 2.60 11.74
N LYS A 163 -9.70 3.37 12.14
CA LYS A 163 -10.52 4.11 11.22
C LYS A 163 -10.96 5.43 11.84
N HIS A 164 -10.70 6.55 11.15
CA HIS A 164 -11.23 7.85 11.46
C HIS A 164 -11.85 8.44 10.19
N GLY A 165 -13.14 8.81 10.26
CA GLY A 165 -13.88 9.31 9.10
C GLY A 165 -13.88 8.32 7.92
N ASN A 166 -13.40 8.77 6.77
CA ASN A 166 -13.27 7.98 5.55
C ASN A 166 -11.88 7.32 5.39
N VAL A 167 -10.92 7.57 6.31
CA VAL A 167 -9.57 6.99 6.31
C VAL A 167 -9.54 5.74 7.18
N GLN A 168 -8.99 4.65 6.65
CA GLN A 168 -8.85 3.38 7.33
C GLN A 168 -7.46 2.78 7.08
N TYR A 169 -6.74 2.49 8.16
CA TYR A 169 -5.54 1.67 8.13
C TYR A 169 -5.91 0.19 8.16
N LEU A 170 -5.30 -0.56 7.23
CA LEU A 170 -5.46 -2.00 7.15
C LEU A 170 -4.25 -2.64 7.84
N SER A 171 -4.52 -3.42 8.89
CA SER A 171 -3.46 -4.06 9.67
C SER A 171 -2.82 -5.22 8.95
N LEU A 172 -1.49 -5.35 9.05
CA LEU A 172 -0.75 -6.54 8.64
C LEU A 172 -0.98 -7.74 9.57
N ILE A 173 -1.41 -7.50 10.80
CA ILE A 173 -1.56 -8.54 11.85
C ILE A 173 -2.82 -9.39 11.65
N HIS A 174 -3.81 -8.88 10.92
CA HIS A 174 -5.09 -9.56 10.73
C HIS A 174 -5.11 -10.65 9.64
N ILE A 175 -4.00 -10.99 9.04
CA ILE A 175 -3.89 -12.18 8.17
C ILE A 175 -4.13 -13.48 8.97
N SER A 176 -4.05 -13.44 10.30
CA SER A 176 -4.26 -14.58 11.19
C SER A 176 -5.66 -14.66 11.82
N GLU A 177 -6.49 -13.63 11.70
CA GLU A 177 -7.88 -13.68 12.19
C GLU A 177 -8.86 -13.84 11.03
N PRO A 178 -9.86 -14.74 11.15
CA PRO A 178 -10.89 -14.89 10.12
C PRO A 178 -11.71 -13.59 10.04
N THR A 179 -11.42 -12.76 9.06
CA THR A 179 -12.22 -11.56 8.79
C THR A 179 -13.61 -12.00 8.36
N ARG A 180 -14.63 -11.64 9.14
CA ARG A 180 -16.03 -11.76 8.68
C ARG A 180 -16.18 -10.90 7.43
N PRO A 181 -16.84 -11.38 6.36
CA PRO A 181 -17.07 -10.58 5.18
C PRO A 181 -17.84 -9.32 5.57
N ILE A 182 -17.33 -8.17 5.14
CA ILE A 182 -18.04 -6.90 5.24
C ILE A 182 -19.19 -6.99 4.21
N ARG A 183 -20.41 -7.16 4.73
CA ARG A 183 -21.64 -7.07 3.95
C ARG A 183 -21.91 -5.62 3.53
#